data_d425166a27cb30e3f6228f7db1a3d53e
#
_entry.id   d425166a27cb30e3f6228f7db1a3d53e
#
_cell.length_a   1.000
_cell.length_b   1.000
_cell.length_c   1.000
_cell.angle_alpha   90.00
_cell.angle_beta   90.00
_cell.angle_gamma   90.00
#
_symmetry.space_group_name_H-M   'P 1'
#
loop_
_entity.id
_entity.type
_entity.pdbx_description
1 polymer ?
#
loop_
_entity_poly.entity_id
_entity_poly.type
_entity_poly.pdbx_seq_one_letter_code
_entity_poly.pdbx_strand_id
1 'polypeptide(L)'
;MGLYTFYRISKPSKETVSPENVKETYRSLRNRTFWGATAAYSLFYLCRLSMGVVKKPLIDEGLFSASELGIIASAFYFVYAIGKFVNGFIADYCNVRRFMTTGLIISSAINLVMGLIGVVGGYAGFPQSLVYLIFVLLWGINGWALSMGSPAGIVSLSRWFPQSRRGTFYSIFCSTPYIGEALSMILTGAVVAAFGWEYGFLASALGGFFGVGVILAFVSDTPQSKGLPSIQEISGEEIKKVDKMPTKDIQRFVLRHPAIWVIAISCAFINLVKYGLMEWGVLYLQGARGFSLESASWIIGFSAFFAILGTVGAGWLSDFLFKGNRVKPTVISGIICTISLALFLFTEAGYFMNIVYVSVFSMAMGALYCIVAGLMALDIVPRKATGAALGVVGISSYVAAGLQDITSGYLIQGFTTQVEGVDIYDFGPVSWFWVIAAVASFVLPVLNWKKMTKKIN
;
A
#
# COMPACT_ATOMS: atom_id res chain seq x y z
N MET A 1 -13.39 14.04 -27.68
CA MET A 1 -12.75 14.86 -26.62
C MET A 1 -11.40 14.21 -26.32
N GLY A 2 -10.26 14.89 -26.54
CA GLY A 2 -8.94 14.26 -26.37
C GLY A 2 -8.67 13.92 -24.90
N LEU A 3 -7.90 12.86 -24.61
CA LEU A 3 -7.50 12.43 -23.26
C LEU A 3 -6.96 13.58 -22.41
N TYR A 4 -6.16 14.46 -23.01
CA TYR A 4 -5.62 15.65 -22.34
C TYR A 4 -6.74 16.57 -21.82
N THR A 5 -7.78 16.81 -22.63
CA THR A 5 -8.90 17.67 -22.23
C THR A 5 -9.73 17.04 -21.12
N PHE A 6 -9.86 15.70 -21.11
CA PHE A 6 -10.58 14.97 -20.07
C PHE A 6 -9.89 15.08 -18.72
N TYR A 7 -8.55 14.93 -18.68
CA TYR A 7 -7.81 14.94 -17.39
C TYR A 7 -7.41 16.35 -16.92
N ARG A 8 -7.63 17.39 -17.72
CA ARG A 8 -7.25 18.76 -17.33
C ARG A 8 -7.90 19.16 -16.01
N ILE A 9 -7.14 19.88 -15.19
CA ILE A 9 -7.63 20.51 -13.93
C ILE A 9 -8.90 21.31 -14.25
N SER A 10 -9.88 21.23 -13.37
CA SER A 10 -11.16 21.92 -13.51
C SER A 10 -10.97 23.44 -13.61
N LYS A 11 -11.64 24.05 -14.57
CA LYS A 11 -11.68 25.52 -14.69
C LYS A 11 -12.40 26.10 -13.45
N PRO A 12 -12.04 27.33 -13.04
CA PRO A 12 -12.81 28.06 -12.04
C PRO A 12 -14.28 28.17 -12.44
N SER A 13 -15.18 28.10 -11.46
CA SER A 13 -16.60 28.33 -11.69
C SER A 13 -16.85 29.77 -12.14
N LYS A 14 -17.85 29.98 -12.99
CA LYS A 14 -18.32 31.33 -13.35
C LYS A 14 -19.12 31.97 -12.21
N GLU A 15 -19.79 31.15 -11.40
CA GLU A 15 -20.52 31.58 -10.22
C GLU A 15 -19.58 31.57 -9.02
N THR A 16 -19.48 32.68 -8.30
CA THR A 16 -18.67 32.83 -7.10
C THR A 16 -19.56 32.75 -5.86
N VAL A 17 -19.05 32.11 -4.82
CA VAL A 17 -19.73 32.04 -3.51
C VAL A 17 -19.68 33.45 -2.89
N SER A 18 -20.79 33.92 -2.31
CA SER A 18 -20.85 35.21 -1.61
C SER A 18 -19.82 35.25 -0.47
N PRO A 19 -19.15 36.39 -0.25
CA PRO A 19 -18.07 36.52 0.75
C PRO A 19 -18.46 36.03 2.15
N GLU A 20 -19.72 36.24 2.54
CA GLU A 20 -20.27 35.81 3.83
C GLU A 20 -20.25 34.26 3.99
N ASN A 21 -20.51 33.54 2.93
CA ASN A 21 -20.65 32.08 2.93
C ASN A 21 -19.35 31.32 2.58
N VAL A 22 -18.27 32.03 2.21
CA VAL A 22 -17.01 31.40 1.78
C VAL A 22 -16.47 30.45 2.84
N LYS A 23 -16.41 30.85 4.12
CA LYS A 23 -15.81 30.04 5.18
C LYS A 23 -16.60 28.76 5.44
N GLU A 24 -17.91 28.85 5.47
CA GLU A 24 -18.79 27.71 5.73
C GLU A 24 -18.78 26.71 4.56
N THR A 25 -18.98 27.22 3.34
CA THR A 25 -18.96 26.42 2.10
C THR A 25 -17.60 25.74 1.92
N TYR A 26 -16.49 26.46 2.17
CA TYR A 26 -15.16 25.88 2.12
C TYR A 26 -14.99 24.75 3.13
N ARG A 27 -15.38 24.96 4.39
CA ARG A 27 -15.27 23.93 5.45
C ARG A 27 -16.06 22.67 5.08
N SER A 28 -17.28 22.84 4.60
CA SER A 28 -18.14 21.73 4.16
C SER A 28 -17.54 20.95 3.00
N LEU A 29 -17.18 21.64 1.91
CA LEU A 29 -16.62 21.01 0.70
C LEU A 29 -15.24 20.38 0.95
N ARG A 30 -14.39 21.03 1.74
CA ARG A 30 -13.09 20.51 2.15
C ARG A 30 -13.24 19.18 2.91
N ASN A 31 -14.10 19.16 3.93
CA ASN A 31 -14.31 17.96 4.74
C ASN A 31 -14.94 16.84 3.90
N ARG A 32 -15.93 17.17 3.08
CA ARG A 32 -16.57 16.23 2.15
C ARG A 32 -15.56 15.63 1.18
N THR A 33 -14.70 16.44 0.57
CA THR A 33 -13.65 16.00 -0.36
C THR A 33 -12.62 15.13 0.35
N PHE A 34 -12.18 15.52 1.55
CA PHE A 34 -11.19 14.79 2.32
C PHE A 34 -11.70 13.39 2.71
N TRP A 35 -12.85 13.33 3.37
CA TRP A 35 -13.39 12.04 3.81
C TRP A 35 -13.83 11.16 2.64
N GLY A 36 -14.34 11.75 1.57
CA GLY A 36 -14.63 11.03 0.33
C GLY A 36 -13.39 10.42 -0.32
N ALA A 37 -12.30 11.17 -0.44
CA ALA A 37 -11.04 10.67 -0.97
C ALA A 37 -10.40 9.61 -0.07
N THR A 38 -10.48 9.80 1.26
CA THR A 38 -9.97 8.90 2.29
C THR A 38 -10.72 7.55 2.25
N ALA A 39 -12.06 7.58 2.29
CA ALA A 39 -12.88 6.39 2.20
C ALA A 39 -12.70 5.64 0.88
N ALA A 40 -12.71 6.37 -0.24
CA ALA A 40 -12.48 5.76 -1.55
C ALA A 40 -11.10 5.11 -1.64
N TYR A 41 -10.05 5.74 -1.08
CA TYR A 41 -8.70 5.15 -1.11
C TYR A 41 -8.61 3.87 -0.27
N SER A 42 -9.34 3.74 0.84
CA SER A 42 -9.48 2.46 1.55
C SER A 42 -10.11 1.39 0.63
N LEU A 43 -11.10 1.76 -0.18
CA LEU A 43 -11.76 0.81 -1.11
C LEU A 43 -10.87 0.37 -2.29
N PHE A 44 -9.84 1.15 -2.66
CA PHE A 44 -8.80 0.68 -3.60
C PHE A 44 -8.13 -0.61 -3.12
N TYR A 45 -8.02 -0.82 -1.80
CA TYR A 45 -7.37 -1.99 -1.23
C TYR A 45 -8.20 -3.27 -1.37
N LEU A 46 -9.52 -3.19 -1.53
CA LEU A 46 -10.36 -4.35 -1.87
C LEU A 46 -9.92 -4.96 -3.21
N CYS A 47 -9.69 -4.12 -4.22
CA CYS A 47 -9.22 -4.57 -5.53
C CYS A 47 -7.72 -4.91 -5.57
N ARG A 48 -6.97 -4.60 -4.52
CA ARG A 48 -5.53 -4.82 -4.44
C ARG A 48 -5.16 -6.15 -3.81
N LEU A 49 -5.83 -6.54 -2.74
CA LEU A 49 -5.42 -7.67 -1.89
C LEU A 49 -6.29 -8.92 -2.07
N SER A 50 -7.26 -8.88 -2.98
CA SER A 50 -8.10 -10.04 -3.31
C SER A 50 -7.27 -11.27 -3.68
N MET A 51 -6.17 -11.10 -4.41
CA MET A 51 -5.27 -12.20 -4.79
C MET A 51 -4.65 -12.92 -3.59
N GLY A 52 -4.28 -12.21 -2.53
CA GLY A 52 -3.68 -12.82 -1.34
C GLY A 52 -4.60 -13.81 -0.63
N VAL A 53 -5.92 -13.56 -0.69
CA VAL A 53 -6.95 -14.40 -0.06
C VAL A 53 -7.28 -15.66 -0.87
N VAL A 54 -7.24 -15.55 -2.20
CA VAL A 54 -7.68 -16.63 -3.11
C VAL A 54 -6.59 -17.62 -3.48
N LYS A 55 -5.34 -17.43 -3.03
CA LYS A 55 -4.20 -18.28 -3.44
C LYS A 55 -4.44 -19.76 -3.18
N LYS A 56 -4.84 -20.14 -1.95
CA LYS A 56 -5.06 -21.54 -1.62
C LYS A 56 -6.21 -22.16 -2.43
N PRO A 57 -7.40 -21.56 -2.53
CA PRO A 57 -8.45 -22.06 -3.42
C PRO A 57 -7.99 -22.29 -4.87
N LEU A 58 -7.21 -21.36 -5.44
CA LEU A 58 -6.70 -21.50 -6.81
C LEU A 58 -5.69 -22.64 -6.96
N ILE A 59 -4.90 -22.94 -5.92
CA ILE A 59 -3.98 -24.10 -5.90
C ILE A 59 -4.78 -25.38 -5.73
N ASP A 60 -5.73 -25.43 -4.81
CA ASP A 60 -6.53 -26.62 -4.51
C ASP A 60 -7.36 -27.05 -5.73
N GLU A 61 -7.80 -26.11 -6.58
CA GLU A 61 -8.47 -26.40 -7.85
C GLU A 61 -7.51 -26.78 -8.99
N GLY A 62 -6.19 -26.73 -8.72
CA GLY A 62 -5.17 -27.03 -9.72
C GLY A 62 -5.06 -25.99 -10.84
N LEU A 63 -5.62 -24.80 -10.65
CA LEU A 63 -5.59 -23.74 -11.66
C LEU A 63 -4.21 -23.10 -11.77
N PHE A 64 -3.56 -22.83 -10.65
CA PHE A 64 -2.21 -22.28 -10.60
C PHE A 64 -1.39 -22.90 -9.47
N SER A 65 -0.10 -23.05 -9.72
CA SER A 65 0.90 -23.42 -8.70
C SER A 65 1.28 -22.21 -7.84
N ALA A 66 1.91 -22.43 -6.69
CA ALA A 66 2.39 -21.35 -5.83
C ALA A 66 3.41 -20.45 -6.54
N SER A 67 4.27 -21.01 -7.40
CA SER A 67 5.23 -20.23 -8.19
C SER A 67 4.54 -19.35 -9.23
N GLU A 68 3.51 -19.86 -9.92
CA GLU A 68 2.72 -19.07 -10.87
C GLU A 68 1.97 -17.92 -10.18
N LEU A 69 1.37 -18.18 -9.01
CA LEU A 69 0.73 -17.13 -8.20
C LEU A 69 1.73 -16.08 -7.70
N GLY A 70 2.96 -16.48 -7.39
CA GLY A 70 4.05 -15.56 -7.07
C GLY A 70 4.39 -14.63 -8.24
N ILE A 71 4.42 -15.14 -9.47
CA ILE A 71 4.67 -14.34 -10.67
C ILE A 71 3.48 -13.42 -10.98
N ILE A 72 2.23 -13.90 -10.86
CA ILE A 72 1.04 -13.05 -11.02
C ILE A 72 1.07 -11.88 -10.03
N ALA A 73 1.32 -12.16 -8.75
CA ALA A 73 1.40 -11.13 -7.71
C ALA A 73 2.55 -10.14 -7.96
N SER A 74 3.71 -10.65 -8.40
CA SER A 74 4.88 -9.82 -8.70
C SER A 74 4.64 -8.85 -9.87
N ALA A 75 3.90 -9.26 -10.89
CA ALA A 75 3.54 -8.43 -12.02
C ALA A 75 2.81 -7.16 -11.56
N PHE A 76 1.90 -7.30 -10.58
CA PHE A 76 1.25 -6.15 -9.95
C PHE A 76 2.27 -5.19 -9.33
N TYR A 77 3.17 -5.66 -8.49
CA TYR A 77 4.09 -4.81 -7.74
C TYR A 77 5.10 -4.10 -8.63
N PHE A 78 5.64 -4.77 -9.66
CA PHE A 78 6.56 -4.13 -10.60
C PHE A 78 5.87 -3.04 -11.42
N VAL A 79 4.70 -3.31 -11.96
CA VAL A 79 3.93 -2.33 -12.72
C VAL A 79 3.43 -1.20 -11.82
N TYR A 80 3.02 -1.52 -10.57
CA TYR A 80 2.65 -0.51 -9.57
C TYR A 80 3.81 0.42 -9.21
N ALA A 81 5.04 -0.11 -9.07
CA ALA A 81 6.23 0.71 -8.78
C ALA A 81 6.48 1.75 -9.89
N ILE A 82 6.45 1.31 -11.15
CA ILE A 82 6.58 2.19 -12.32
C ILE A 82 5.41 3.17 -12.38
N GLY A 83 4.19 2.64 -12.23
CA GLY A 83 2.96 3.44 -12.25
C GLY A 83 2.96 4.52 -11.16
N LYS A 84 3.38 4.21 -9.94
CA LYS A 84 3.44 5.17 -8.84
C LYS A 84 4.40 6.33 -9.11
N PHE A 85 5.52 6.03 -9.75
CA PHE A 85 6.47 7.05 -10.18
C PHE A 85 5.86 7.95 -11.27
N VAL A 86 5.36 7.38 -12.35
CA VAL A 86 4.79 8.11 -13.48
C VAL A 86 3.52 8.87 -13.08
N ASN A 87 2.59 8.19 -12.42
CA ASN A 87 1.32 8.78 -11.98
C ASN A 87 1.50 9.84 -10.90
N GLY A 88 2.58 9.78 -10.12
CA GLY A 88 2.97 10.83 -9.19
C GLY A 88 3.19 12.17 -9.86
N PHE A 89 3.90 12.18 -11.02
CA PHE A 89 4.09 13.40 -11.81
C PHE A 89 2.82 13.83 -12.55
N ILE A 90 2.08 12.88 -13.09
CA ILE A 90 0.86 13.18 -13.88
C ILE A 90 -0.24 13.78 -12.99
N ALA A 91 -0.37 13.31 -11.74
CA ALA A 91 -1.43 13.73 -10.83
C ALA A 91 -1.44 15.25 -10.54
N ASP A 92 -0.27 15.90 -10.53
CA ASP A 92 -0.15 17.34 -10.29
C ASP A 92 -0.86 18.17 -11.37
N TYR A 93 -0.90 17.66 -12.59
CA TYR A 93 -1.48 18.33 -13.76
C TYR A 93 -2.91 17.87 -14.09
N CYS A 94 -3.41 16.87 -13.34
CA CYS A 94 -4.69 16.25 -13.63
C CYS A 94 -5.80 16.70 -12.69
N ASN A 95 -7.03 16.55 -13.17
CA ASN A 95 -8.23 16.58 -12.34
C ASN A 95 -8.22 15.38 -11.39
N VAL A 96 -8.05 15.64 -10.10
CA VAL A 96 -7.94 14.60 -9.05
C VAL A 96 -9.12 13.63 -9.07
N ARG A 97 -10.34 14.18 -9.15
CA ARG A 97 -11.57 13.36 -9.16
C ARG A 97 -11.58 12.38 -10.33
N ARG A 98 -11.31 12.87 -11.55
CA ARG A 98 -11.31 12.03 -12.77
C ARG A 98 -10.17 11.02 -12.76
N PHE A 99 -8.98 11.45 -12.34
CA PHE A 99 -7.80 10.61 -12.31
C PHE A 99 -7.97 9.44 -11.33
N MET A 100 -8.42 9.72 -10.10
CA MET A 100 -8.71 8.71 -9.09
C MET A 100 -9.85 7.76 -9.54
N THR A 101 -10.92 8.33 -10.11
CA THR A 101 -12.05 7.54 -10.63
C THR A 101 -11.61 6.57 -11.73
N THR A 102 -10.79 7.01 -12.69
CA THR A 102 -10.30 6.15 -13.77
C THR A 102 -9.49 4.98 -13.25
N GLY A 103 -8.56 5.23 -12.32
CA GLY A 103 -7.78 4.15 -11.71
C GLY A 103 -8.67 3.10 -11.05
N LEU A 104 -9.66 3.54 -10.28
CA LEU A 104 -10.54 2.61 -9.57
C LEU A 104 -11.52 1.88 -10.52
N ILE A 105 -12.03 2.53 -11.58
CA ILE A 105 -12.86 1.87 -12.61
C ILE A 105 -12.07 0.76 -13.29
N ILE A 106 -10.85 1.04 -13.76
CA ILE A 106 -10.02 0.03 -14.43
C ILE A 106 -9.74 -1.15 -13.48
N SER A 107 -9.36 -0.85 -12.24
CA SER A 107 -9.10 -1.89 -11.23
C SER A 107 -10.34 -2.74 -10.94
N SER A 108 -11.49 -2.10 -10.76
CA SER A 108 -12.77 -2.80 -10.53
C SER A 108 -13.16 -3.67 -11.72
N ALA A 109 -12.99 -3.15 -12.95
CA ALA A 109 -13.26 -3.92 -14.17
C ALA A 109 -12.33 -5.13 -14.30
N ILE A 110 -11.07 -5.02 -13.93
CA ILE A 110 -10.12 -6.14 -13.93
C ILE A 110 -10.56 -7.21 -12.93
N ASN A 111 -10.88 -6.83 -11.69
CA ASN A 111 -11.38 -7.78 -10.71
C ASN A 111 -12.71 -8.43 -11.17
N LEU A 112 -13.60 -7.65 -11.80
CA LEU A 112 -14.83 -8.19 -12.39
C LEU A 112 -14.53 -9.24 -13.46
N VAL A 113 -13.62 -8.94 -14.39
CA VAL A 113 -13.25 -9.89 -15.47
C VAL A 113 -12.64 -11.15 -14.89
N MET A 114 -11.73 -11.04 -13.91
CA MET A 114 -11.09 -12.21 -13.27
C MET A 114 -12.14 -13.07 -12.55
N GLY A 115 -13.09 -12.47 -11.83
CA GLY A 115 -14.19 -13.20 -11.20
C GLY A 115 -15.11 -13.86 -12.22
N LEU A 116 -15.46 -13.18 -13.30
CA LEU A 116 -16.33 -13.73 -14.36
C LEU A 116 -15.67 -14.89 -15.11
N ILE A 117 -14.34 -14.85 -15.34
CA ILE A 117 -13.61 -15.99 -15.91
C ILE A 117 -13.82 -17.25 -15.06
N GLY A 118 -13.76 -17.11 -13.73
CA GLY A 118 -14.03 -18.23 -12.83
C GLY A 118 -15.50 -18.71 -12.88
N VAL A 119 -16.46 -17.80 -12.65
CA VAL A 119 -17.89 -18.14 -12.59
C VAL A 119 -18.40 -18.83 -13.86
N VAL A 120 -17.97 -18.36 -15.01
CA VAL A 120 -18.41 -18.91 -16.30
C VAL A 120 -17.67 -20.22 -16.62
N GLY A 121 -16.70 -20.64 -15.79
CA GLY A 121 -15.82 -21.78 -16.09
C GLY A 121 -15.03 -21.55 -17.39
N GLY A 122 -14.77 -20.29 -17.74
CA GLY A 122 -14.16 -19.88 -19.00
C GLY A 122 -12.72 -20.31 -19.19
N TYR A 123 -12.12 -20.93 -18.18
CA TYR A 123 -10.84 -21.62 -18.29
C TYR A 123 -11.00 -23.09 -18.76
N ALA A 124 -12.20 -23.67 -18.65
CA ALA A 124 -12.47 -25.03 -19.15
C ALA A 124 -12.45 -25.02 -20.70
N GLY A 125 -11.43 -25.63 -21.25
CA GLY A 125 -11.22 -25.70 -22.70
C GLY A 125 -10.16 -24.74 -23.27
N PHE A 126 -9.61 -23.83 -22.46
CA PHE A 126 -8.43 -23.03 -22.82
C PHE A 126 -7.14 -23.67 -22.28
N PRO A 127 -6.02 -23.53 -22.99
CA PRO A 127 -4.72 -23.94 -22.46
C PRO A 127 -4.44 -23.20 -21.14
N GLN A 128 -4.03 -23.92 -20.10
CA GLN A 128 -3.71 -23.33 -18.78
C GLN A 128 -2.69 -22.18 -18.89
N SER A 129 -1.70 -22.31 -19.81
CA SER A 129 -0.72 -21.26 -20.09
C SER A 129 -1.35 -19.95 -20.58
N LEU A 130 -2.46 -20.01 -21.32
CA LEU A 130 -3.18 -18.82 -21.77
C LEU A 130 -3.92 -18.16 -20.62
N VAL A 131 -4.60 -18.93 -19.77
CA VAL A 131 -5.30 -18.43 -18.59
C VAL A 131 -4.30 -17.76 -17.64
N TYR A 132 -3.16 -18.42 -17.41
CA TYR A 132 -2.06 -17.87 -16.62
C TYR A 132 -1.57 -16.52 -17.17
N LEU A 133 -1.30 -16.44 -18.48
CA LEU A 133 -0.86 -15.19 -19.12
C LEU A 133 -1.89 -14.07 -18.97
N ILE A 134 -3.18 -14.40 -19.12
CA ILE A 134 -4.27 -13.43 -18.92
C ILE A 134 -4.25 -12.89 -17.48
N PHE A 135 -4.10 -13.76 -16.48
CA PHE A 135 -4.04 -13.34 -15.07
C PHE A 135 -2.82 -12.46 -14.79
N VAL A 136 -1.64 -12.80 -15.32
CA VAL A 136 -0.42 -11.98 -15.22
C VAL A 136 -0.64 -10.59 -15.79
N LEU A 137 -1.21 -10.51 -17.01
CA LEU A 137 -1.45 -9.22 -17.68
C LEU A 137 -2.51 -8.38 -16.97
N LEU A 138 -3.64 -8.99 -16.62
CA LEU A 138 -4.72 -8.30 -15.92
C LEU A 138 -4.24 -7.79 -14.55
N TRP A 139 -3.50 -8.61 -13.79
CA TRP A 139 -3.00 -8.22 -12.48
C TRP A 139 -1.92 -7.15 -12.56
N GLY A 140 -1.06 -7.19 -13.60
CA GLY A 140 -0.13 -6.10 -13.91
C GLY A 140 -0.82 -4.78 -14.23
N ILE A 141 -1.86 -4.80 -15.10
CA ILE A 141 -2.66 -3.61 -15.41
C ILE A 141 -3.39 -3.10 -14.16
N ASN A 142 -3.86 -3.99 -13.28
CA ASN A 142 -4.43 -3.64 -11.98
C ASN A 142 -3.42 -2.85 -11.13
N GLY A 143 -2.16 -3.25 -11.13
CA GLY A 143 -1.08 -2.51 -10.45
C GLY A 143 -0.93 -1.08 -10.97
N TRP A 144 -0.93 -0.88 -12.31
CA TRP A 144 -0.91 0.46 -12.89
C TRP A 144 -2.12 1.29 -12.44
N ALA A 145 -3.31 0.74 -12.56
CA ALA A 145 -4.57 1.42 -12.26
C ALA A 145 -4.63 1.87 -10.78
N LEU A 146 -4.25 0.99 -9.86
CA LEU A 146 -4.25 1.29 -8.42
C LEU A 146 -3.16 2.28 -8.01
N SER A 147 -2.07 2.40 -8.78
CA SER A 147 -1.02 3.39 -8.54
C SER A 147 -1.49 4.84 -8.72
N MET A 148 -2.64 5.07 -9.38
CA MET A 148 -3.25 6.40 -9.56
C MET A 148 -3.91 6.94 -8.27
N GLY A 149 -4.29 6.09 -7.33
CA GLY A 149 -5.07 6.47 -6.15
C GLY A 149 -4.32 7.36 -5.15
N SER A 150 -3.17 6.89 -4.68
CA SER A 150 -2.37 7.62 -3.66
C SER A 150 -1.89 9.00 -4.11
N PRO A 151 -1.28 9.18 -5.30
CA PRO A 151 -0.87 10.50 -5.76
C PRO A 151 -2.04 11.47 -5.88
N ALA A 152 -3.17 11.02 -6.43
CA ALA A 152 -4.37 11.84 -6.54
C ALA A 152 -4.89 12.31 -5.16
N GLY A 153 -4.93 11.40 -4.16
CA GLY A 153 -5.32 11.76 -2.81
C GLY A 153 -4.39 12.80 -2.18
N ILE A 154 -3.07 12.66 -2.34
CA ILE A 154 -2.08 13.61 -1.82
C ILE A 154 -2.20 14.97 -2.51
N VAL A 155 -2.38 14.99 -3.83
CA VAL A 155 -2.61 16.24 -4.58
C VAL A 155 -3.91 16.91 -4.14
N SER A 156 -4.97 16.14 -3.87
CA SER A 156 -6.21 16.68 -3.30
C SER A 156 -5.97 17.40 -1.97
N LEU A 157 -5.17 16.80 -1.07
CA LEU A 157 -4.79 17.46 0.19
C LEU A 157 -4.07 18.79 -0.05
N SER A 158 -3.16 18.83 -1.03
CA SER A 158 -2.42 20.06 -1.34
C SER A 158 -3.31 21.18 -1.88
N ARG A 159 -4.41 20.83 -2.57
CA ARG A 159 -5.36 21.78 -3.16
C ARG A 159 -6.41 22.29 -2.17
N TRP A 160 -6.75 21.48 -1.15
CA TRP A 160 -7.84 21.76 -0.21
C TRP A 160 -7.38 22.20 1.18
N PHE A 161 -6.10 22.00 1.54
CA PHE A 161 -5.61 22.31 2.88
C PHE A 161 -4.45 23.29 2.85
N PRO A 162 -4.44 24.29 3.75
CA PRO A 162 -3.30 25.19 3.95
C PRO A 162 -2.10 24.41 4.47
N GLN A 163 -0.90 24.94 4.24
CA GLN A 163 0.35 24.25 4.58
C GLN A 163 0.45 23.95 6.08
N SER A 164 -0.07 24.82 6.92
CA SER A 164 -0.09 24.70 8.39
C SER A 164 -0.87 23.48 8.91
N ARG A 165 -1.89 23.02 8.18
CA ARG A 165 -2.74 21.89 8.58
C ARG A 165 -2.53 20.62 7.74
N ARG A 166 -1.78 20.71 6.68
CA ARG A 166 -1.60 19.63 5.70
C ARG A 166 -0.99 18.38 6.31
N GLY A 167 -0.06 18.52 7.25
CA GLY A 167 0.60 17.40 7.92
C GLY A 167 -0.37 16.48 8.68
N THR A 168 -1.27 17.04 9.48
CA THR A 168 -2.28 16.26 10.24
C THR A 168 -3.20 15.47 9.32
N PHE A 169 -3.74 16.11 8.29
CA PHE A 169 -4.64 15.44 7.35
C PHE A 169 -3.92 14.42 6.46
N TYR A 170 -2.66 14.68 6.12
CA TYR A 170 -1.81 13.70 5.44
C TYR A 170 -1.59 12.45 6.29
N SER A 171 -1.34 12.59 7.59
CA SER A 171 -1.17 11.43 8.49
C SER A 171 -2.44 10.59 8.59
N ILE A 172 -3.61 11.24 8.66
CA ILE A 172 -4.90 10.52 8.63
C ILE A 172 -5.08 9.80 7.29
N PHE A 173 -4.77 10.46 6.17
CA PHE A 173 -4.84 9.81 4.84
C PHE A 173 -3.87 8.63 4.74
N CYS A 174 -2.67 8.72 5.31
CA CYS A 174 -1.70 7.63 5.33
C CYS A 174 -2.08 6.43 6.21
N SER A 175 -3.10 6.54 7.07
CA SER A 175 -3.64 5.39 7.81
C SER A 175 -4.70 4.60 7.03
N THR A 176 -5.24 5.16 5.93
CA THR A 176 -6.24 4.50 5.08
C THR A 176 -5.83 3.15 4.51
N PRO A 177 -4.56 2.94 4.10
CA PRO A 177 -4.08 1.63 3.66
C PRO A 177 -4.40 0.51 4.64
N TYR A 178 -4.15 0.72 5.90
CA TYR A 178 -4.36 -0.32 6.92
C TYR A 178 -5.85 -0.66 7.12
N ILE A 179 -6.73 0.35 7.05
CA ILE A 179 -8.18 0.14 7.08
C ILE A 179 -8.61 -0.66 5.85
N GLY A 180 -8.10 -0.30 4.68
CA GLY A 180 -8.36 -1.01 3.44
C GLY A 180 -7.81 -2.43 3.42
N GLU A 181 -6.63 -2.66 3.99
CA GLU A 181 -6.01 -3.98 4.18
C GLU A 181 -6.92 -4.87 5.06
N ALA A 182 -7.35 -4.36 6.22
CA ALA A 182 -8.26 -5.08 7.11
C ALA A 182 -9.59 -5.43 6.42
N LEU A 183 -10.24 -4.44 5.80
CA LEU A 183 -11.50 -4.64 5.08
C LEU A 183 -11.36 -5.67 3.96
N SER A 184 -10.28 -5.58 3.18
CA SER A 184 -10.03 -6.51 2.08
C SER A 184 -9.91 -7.95 2.57
N MET A 185 -9.04 -8.20 3.56
CA MET A 185 -8.80 -9.55 4.08
C MET A 185 -10.07 -10.15 4.68
N ILE A 186 -10.76 -9.40 5.53
CA ILE A 186 -11.93 -9.89 6.25
C ILE A 186 -13.13 -10.10 5.31
N LEU A 187 -13.46 -9.09 4.49
CA LEU A 187 -14.65 -9.17 3.61
C LEU A 187 -14.42 -10.15 2.46
N THR A 188 -13.26 -10.07 1.79
CA THR A 188 -12.96 -11.00 0.71
C THR A 188 -12.83 -12.43 1.25
N GLY A 189 -12.21 -12.62 2.42
CA GLY A 189 -12.09 -13.92 3.07
C GLY A 189 -13.45 -14.55 3.39
N ALA A 190 -14.38 -13.77 3.95
CA ALA A 190 -15.72 -14.24 4.24
C ALA A 190 -16.49 -14.63 2.96
N VAL A 191 -16.38 -13.81 1.91
CA VAL A 191 -17.05 -14.09 0.62
C VAL A 191 -16.45 -15.34 -0.04
N VAL A 192 -15.13 -15.47 -0.08
CA VAL A 192 -14.45 -16.63 -0.68
C VAL A 192 -14.78 -17.90 0.10
N ALA A 193 -14.82 -17.85 1.43
CA ALA A 193 -15.18 -19.02 2.25
C ALA A 193 -16.62 -19.48 2.03
N ALA A 194 -17.53 -18.56 1.72
CA ALA A 194 -18.95 -18.87 1.54
C ALA A 194 -19.32 -19.28 0.10
N PHE A 195 -18.67 -18.69 -0.91
CA PHE A 195 -19.12 -18.77 -2.30
C PHE A 195 -18.06 -19.22 -3.30
N GLY A 196 -16.78 -19.26 -2.94
CA GLY A 196 -15.67 -19.58 -3.82
C GLY A 196 -14.81 -18.36 -4.18
N TRP A 197 -13.64 -18.64 -4.78
CA TRP A 197 -12.62 -17.61 -5.08
C TRP A 197 -13.08 -16.59 -6.13
N GLU A 198 -13.91 -17.00 -7.07
CA GLU A 198 -14.48 -16.15 -8.12
C GLU A 198 -15.27 -14.99 -7.53
N TYR A 199 -16.08 -15.30 -6.53
CA TYR A 199 -16.89 -14.32 -5.83
C TYR A 199 -16.05 -13.36 -4.98
N GLY A 200 -14.84 -13.76 -4.56
CA GLY A 200 -13.88 -12.87 -3.92
C GLY A 200 -13.47 -11.71 -4.83
N PHE A 201 -13.17 -12.00 -6.10
CA PHE A 201 -12.90 -10.97 -7.11
C PHE A 201 -14.15 -10.15 -7.45
N LEU A 202 -15.31 -10.77 -7.58
CA LEU A 202 -16.58 -10.06 -7.84
C LEU A 202 -16.94 -9.10 -6.70
N ALA A 203 -16.80 -9.52 -5.45
CA ALA A 203 -17.04 -8.67 -4.29
C ALA A 203 -16.05 -7.49 -4.24
N SER A 204 -14.79 -7.75 -4.56
CA SER A 204 -13.77 -6.70 -4.67
C SER A 204 -14.11 -5.70 -5.78
N ALA A 205 -14.59 -6.17 -6.93
CA ALA A 205 -15.05 -5.32 -8.02
C ALA A 205 -16.23 -4.44 -7.61
N LEU A 206 -17.23 -5.01 -6.95
CA LEU A 206 -18.41 -4.28 -6.43
C LEU A 206 -17.99 -3.21 -5.41
N GLY A 207 -17.10 -3.56 -4.47
CA GLY A 207 -16.52 -2.60 -3.53
C GLY A 207 -15.76 -1.47 -4.21
N GLY A 208 -15.02 -1.78 -5.27
CA GLY A 208 -14.34 -0.78 -6.09
C GLY A 208 -15.32 0.13 -6.85
N PHE A 209 -16.37 -0.40 -7.48
CA PHE A 209 -17.40 0.43 -8.12
C PHE A 209 -18.18 1.27 -7.11
N PHE A 210 -18.44 0.76 -5.91
CA PHE A 210 -18.97 1.58 -4.82
C PHE A 210 -18.03 2.73 -4.48
N GLY A 211 -16.72 2.48 -4.41
CA GLY A 211 -15.69 3.51 -4.23
C GLY A 211 -15.69 4.56 -5.35
N VAL A 212 -15.93 4.16 -6.61
CA VAL A 212 -16.15 5.09 -7.73
C VAL A 212 -17.35 6.01 -7.43
N GLY A 213 -18.46 5.46 -6.97
CA GLY A 213 -19.63 6.24 -6.54
C GLY A 213 -19.27 7.25 -5.45
N VAL A 214 -18.50 6.85 -4.45
CA VAL A 214 -18.00 7.73 -3.37
C VAL A 214 -17.15 8.87 -3.93
N ILE A 215 -16.21 8.59 -4.85
CA ILE A 215 -15.39 9.64 -5.47
C ILE A 215 -16.28 10.63 -6.23
N LEU A 216 -17.18 10.13 -7.05
CA LEU A 216 -18.06 10.97 -7.87
C LEU A 216 -19.04 11.80 -7.02
N ALA A 217 -19.49 11.29 -5.89
CA ALA A 217 -20.39 12.00 -4.99
C ALA A 217 -19.68 13.05 -4.14
N PHE A 218 -18.51 12.74 -3.60
CA PHE A 218 -17.91 13.52 -2.52
C PHE A 218 -16.65 14.29 -2.90
N VAL A 219 -15.84 13.80 -3.86
CA VAL A 219 -14.55 14.42 -4.18
C VAL A 219 -14.74 15.56 -5.18
N SER A 220 -14.19 16.72 -4.85
CA SER A 220 -14.10 17.89 -5.74
C SER A 220 -12.64 18.16 -6.08
N ASP A 221 -12.37 18.65 -7.30
CA ASP A 221 -11.00 18.83 -7.80
C ASP A 221 -10.28 19.99 -7.10
N THR A 222 -10.85 21.18 -7.18
CA THR A 222 -10.27 22.41 -6.60
C THR A 222 -11.34 23.26 -5.95
N PRO A 223 -11.00 24.11 -4.97
CA PRO A 223 -11.92 25.11 -4.41
C PRO A 223 -12.48 26.05 -5.50
N GLN A 224 -11.62 26.50 -6.42
CA GLN A 224 -12.01 27.44 -7.49
C GLN A 224 -13.05 26.82 -8.43
N SER A 225 -13.01 25.51 -8.66
CA SER A 225 -14.02 24.80 -9.47
C SER A 225 -15.42 24.82 -8.83
N LYS A 226 -15.52 25.21 -7.56
CA LYS A 226 -16.76 25.36 -6.77
C LYS A 226 -17.09 26.82 -6.45
N GLY A 227 -16.48 27.77 -7.14
CA GLY A 227 -16.72 29.20 -6.93
C GLY A 227 -16.08 29.79 -5.67
N LEU A 228 -15.17 29.04 -5.04
CA LEU A 228 -14.41 29.52 -3.89
C LEU A 228 -13.13 30.23 -4.31
N PRO A 229 -12.61 31.18 -3.50
CA PRO A 229 -11.27 31.72 -3.70
C PRO A 229 -10.18 30.65 -3.59
N SER A 230 -8.95 31.03 -3.91
CA SER A 230 -7.80 30.13 -3.73
C SER A 230 -7.58 29.82 -2.25
N ILE A 231 -6.95 28.66 -1.95
CA ILE A 231 -6.66 28.28 -0.56
C ILE A 231 -5.77 29.30 0.13
N GLN A 232 -4.89 29.96 -0.60
CA GLN A 232 -4.00 31.00 -0.10
C GLN A 232 -4.81 32.23 0.34
N GLU A 233 -5.77 32.67 -0.45
CA GLU A 233 -6.66 33.79 -0.11
C GLU A 233 -7.55 33.46 1.10
N ILE A 234 -8.06 32.22 1.19
CA ILE A 234 -8.90 31.78 2.31
C ILE A 234 -8.10 31.68 3.61
N SER A 235 -6.83 31.21 3.54
CA SER A 235 -6.00 30.98 4.73
C SER A 235 -5.15 32.18 5.14
N GLY A 236 -4.96 33.14 4.27
CA GLY A 236 -4.03 34.25 4.46
C GLY A 236 -2.55 33.84 4.48
N GLU A 237 -2.24 32.64 4.02
CA GLU A 237 -0.85 32.13 3.97
C GLU A 237 -0.12 32.69 2.75
N GLU A 238 0.96 33.44 2.97
CA GLU A 238 1.87 33.84 1.91
C GLU A 238 2.65 32.64 1.37
N ILE A 239 2.74 32.52 0.04
CA ILE A 239 3.60 31.54 -0.61
C ILE A 239 5.04 31.97 -0.36
N LYS A 240 5.72 31.36 0.63
CA LYS A 240 7.17 31.49 0.72
C LYS A 240 7.75 30.94 -0.57
N LYS A 241 8.35 31.81 -1.40
CA LYS A 241 9.13 31.40 -2.57
C LYS A 241 10.27 30.52 -2.06
N VAL A 242 10.09 29.22 -2.16
CA VAL A 242 11.18 28.27 -1.92
C VAL A 242 12.10 28.38 -3.12
N ASP A 243 13.34 28.83 -2.92
CA ASP A 243 14.38 28.77 -3.96
C ASP A 243 14.41 27.38 -4.56
N LYS A 244 14.03 27.28 -5.81
CA LYS A 244 13.98 26.00 -6.52
C LYS A 244 15.41 25.61 -6.89
N MET A 245 15.99 24.65 -6.19
CA MET A 245 17.15 23.94 -6.77
C MET A 245 16.72 23.32 -8.11
N PRO A 246 17.56 23.34 -9.14
CA PRO A 246 17.29 22.65 -10.39
C PRO A 246 16.96 21.17 -10.09
N THR A 247 15.91 20.65 -10.68
CA THR A 247 15.44 19.26 -10.45
C THR A 247 16.57 18.24 -10.71
N LYS A 248 17.42 18.53 -11.69
CA LYS A 248 18.57 17.70 -12.06
C LYS A 248 19.61 17.58 -10.95
N ASP A 249 19.85 18.64 -10.21
CA ASP A 249 20.82 18.66 -9.09
C ASP A 249 20.26 17.93 -7.87
N ILE A 250 18.96 18.06 -7.62
CA ILE A 250 18.25 17.29 -6.58
C ILE A 250 18.32 15.79 -6.89
N GLN A 251 18.00 15.39 -8.10
CA GLN A 251 18.07 13.98 -8.53
C GLN A 251 19.48 13.43 -8.41
N ARG A 252 20.48 14.19 -8.88
CA ARG A 252 21.88 13.78 -8.79
C ARG A 252 22.37 13.64 -7.36
N PHE A 253 21.96 14.55 -6.47
CA PHE A 253 22.25 14.47 -5.04
C PHE A 253 21.67 13.20 -4.44
N VAL A 254 20.38 12.95 -4.64
CA VAL A 254 19.67 11.79 -4.09
C VAL A 254 20.28 10.48 -4.56
N LEU A 255 20.50 10.34 -5.87
CA LEU A 255 21.04 9.10 -6.44
C LEU A 255 22.49 8.82 -6.05
N ARG A 256 23.28 9.85 -5.71
CA ARG A 256 24.69 9.72 -5.29
C ARG A 256 24.90 9.61 -3.78
N HIS A 257 23.84 9.86 -2.99
CA HIS A 257 23.97 9.88 -1.53
C HIS A 257 23.86 8.47 -0.94
N PRO A 258 24.93 7.88 -0.39
CA PRO A 258 24.93 6.47 0.07
C PRO A 258 23.90 6.20 1.15
N ALA A 259 23.64 7.16 2.03
CA ALA A 259 22.67 7.01 3.11
C ALA A 259 21.25 6.78 2.61
N ILE A 260 20.87 7.36 1.46
CA ILE A 260 19.55 7.16 0.86
C ILE A 260 19.41 5.72 0.40
N TRP A 261 20.45 5.13 -0.17
CA TRP A 261 20.44 3.72 -0.58
C TRP A 261 20.37 2.76 0.61
N VAL A 262 21.03 3.07 1.72
CA VAL A 262 20.88 2.28 2.96
C VAL A 262 19.44 2.30 3.46
N ILE A 263 18.80 3.47 3.49
CA ILE A 263 17.39 3.59 3.88
C ILE A 263 16.49 2.88 2.86
N ALA A 264 16.74 3.05 1.56
CA ALA A 264 15.96 2.42 0.50
C ALA A 264 16.02 0.88 0.58
N ILE A 265 17.20 0.30 0.81
CA ILE A 265 17.38 -1.14 0.99
C ILE A 265 16.71 -1.62 2.28
N SER A 266 16.83 -0.86 3.37
CA SER A 266 16.15 -1.19 4.63
C SER A 266 14.64 -1.19 4.44
N CYS A 267 14.09 -0.20 3.75
CA CYS A 267 12.67 -0.14 3.42
C CYS A 267 12.24 -1.25 2.45
N ALA A 268 13.13 -1.67 1.55
CA ALA A 268 12.92 -2.84 0.71
C ALA A 268 12.71 -4.10 1.56
N PHE A 269 13.55 -4.35 2.56
CA PHE A 269 13.38 -5.48 3.49
C PHE A 269 12.14 -5.34 4.37
N ILE A 270 11.81 -4.13 4.86
CA ILE A 270 10.56 -3.89 5.59
C ILE A 270 9.35 -4.30 4.74
N ASN A 271 9.31 -3.85 3.49
CA ASN A 271 8.18 -4.16 2.61
C ASN A 271 8.18 -5.62 2.14
N LEU A 272 9.36 -6.25 1.97
CA LEU A 272 9.47 -7.68 1.71
C LEU A 272 8.74 -8.48 2.79
N VAL A 273 9.02 -8.21 4.06
CA VAL A 273 8.40 -8.93 5.18
C VAL A 273 6.91 -8.58 5.31
N LYS A 274 6.55 -7.29 5.19
CA LYS A 274 5.16 -6.85 5.25
C LYS A 274 4.31 -7.55 4.21
N TYR A 275 4.72 -7.49 2.95
CA TYR A 275 3.95 -8.08 1.85
C TYR A 275 4.06 -9.60 1.82
N GLY A 276 5.17 -10.18 2.30
CA GLY A 276 5.26 -11.62 2.52
C GLY A 276 4.12 -12.14 3.38
N LEU A 277 3.92 -11.52 4.54
CA LEU A 277 2.83 -11.92 5.43
C LEU A 277 1.44 -11.59 4.82
N MET A 278 1.27 -10.43 4.20
CA MET A 278 -0.02 -10.03 3.62
C MET A 278 -0.45 -10.90 2.44
N GLU A 279 0.49 -11.29 1.59
CA GLU A 279 0.20 -12.06 0.37
C GLU A 279 0.16 -13.57 0.60
N TRP A 280 0.93 -14.08 1.57
CA TRP A 280 1.10 -15.52 1.79
C TRP A 280 0.64 -15.99 3.17
N GLY A 281 0.34 -15.07 4.10
CA GLY A 281 -0.03 -15.42 5.46
C GLY A 281 -1.34 -16.21 5.56
N VAL A 282 -2.32 -15.93 4.71
CA VAL A 282 -3.58 -16.69 4.65
C VAL A 282 -3.31 -18.12 4.15
N LEU A 283 -2.50 -18.29 3.09
CA LEU A 283 -2.09 -19.60 2.60
C LEU A 283 -1.28 -20.37 3.68
N TYR A 284 -0.36 -19.68 4.37
CA TYR A 284 0.41 -20.26 5.47
C TYR A 284 -0.49 -20.80 6.59
N LEU A 285 -1.46 -20.01 7.04
CA LEU A 285 -2.37 -20.42 8.11
C LEU A 285 -3.27 -21.59 7.69
N GLN A 286 -3.70 -21.62 6.44
CA GLN A 286 -4.48 -22.73 5.91
C GLN A 286 -3.62 -23.98 5.67
N GLY A 287 -2.49 -23.84 4.96
CA GLY A 287 -1.67 -24.98 4.51
C GLY A 287 -0.78 -25.58 5.58
N ALA A 288 -0.19 -24.74 6.48
CA ALA A 288 0.72 -25.21 7.52
C ALA A 288 0.06 -25.38 8.88
N ARG A 289 -1.03 -24.66 9.15
CA ARG A 289 -1.67 -24.61 10.47
C ARG A 289 -3.10 -25.15 10.49
N GLY A 290 -3.67 -25.51 9.33
CA GLY A 290 -5.00 -26.12 9.22
C GLY A 290 -6.17 -25.19 9.58
N PHE A 291 -5.96 -23.85 9.63
CA PHE A 291 -7.06 -22.91 9.85
C PHE A 291 -7.98 -22.84 8.64
N SER A 292 -9.27 -22.61 8.90
CA SER A 292 -10.21 -22.27 7.84
C SER A 292 -9.82 -20.96 7.16
N LEU A 293 -10.23 -20.78 5.89
CA LEU A 293 -9.98 -19.54 5.13
C LEU A 293 -10.50 -18.30 5.88
N GLU A 294 -11.70 -18.40 6.47
CA GLU A 294 -12.30 -17.31 7.24
C GLU A 294 -11.43 -16.94 8.45
N SER A 295 -11.04 -17.94 9.27
CA SER A 295 -10.19 -17.72 10.45
C SER A 295 -8.83 -17.15 10.08
N ALA A 296 -8.20 -17.65 9.02
CA ALA A 296 -6.92 -17.16 8.51
C ALA A 296 -7.03 -15.71 8.05
N SER A 297 -8.08 -15.37 7.30
CA SER A 297 -8.34 -14.01 6.81
C SER A 297 -8.63 -13.03 7.95
N TRP A 298 -9.33 -13.46 9.01
CA TRP A 298 -9.54 -12.66 10.21
C TRP A 298 -8.25 -12.40 10.98
N ILE A 299 -7.39 -13.43 11.17
CA ILE A 299 -6.10 -13.28 11.85
C ILE A 299 -5.25 -12.22 11.15
N ILE A 300 -5.08 -12.33 9.84
CA ILE A 300 -4.26 -11.40 9.05
C ILE A 300 -4.91 -10.02 8.97
N GLY A 301 -6.19 -9.94 8.64
CA GLY A 301 -6.91 -8.67 8.47
C GLY A 301 -7.00 -7.85 9.74
N PHE A 302 -7.32 -8.47 10.88
CA PHE A 302 -7.44 -7.79 12.17
C PHE A 302 -6.11 -7.14 12.62
N SER A 303 -4.99 -7.77 12.30
CA SER A 303 -3.67 -7.27 12.65
C SER A 303 -3.35 -5.90 12.03
N ALA A 304 -3.95 -5.56 10.88
CA ALA A 304 -3.73 -4.30 10.20
C ALA A 304 -4.15 -3.07 11.04
N PHE A 305 -5.13 -3.22 11.92
CA PHE A 305 -5.51 -2.15 12.85
C PHE A 305 -4.38 -1.80 13.82
N PHE A 306 -3.59 -2.79 14.25
CA PHE A 306 -2.45 -2.59 15.13
C PHE A 306 -1.28 -1.88 14.43
N ALA A 307 -1.15 -2.02 13.12
CA ALA A 307 -0.16 -1.26 12.34
C ALA A 307 -0.42 0.26 12.41
N ILE A 308 -1.69 0.69 12.50
CA ILE A 308 -2.04 2.10 12.70
C ILE A 308 -1.50 2.59 14.04
N LEU A 309 -1.74 1.83 15.10
CA LEU A 309 -1.25 2.17 16.45
C LEU A 309 0.28 2.27 16.48
N GLY A 310 0.96 1.33 15.82
CA GLY A 310 2.42 1.34 15.69
C GLY A 310 2.93 2.55 14.94
N THR A 311 2.32 2.89 13.80
CA THR A 311 2.72 4.02 12.96
C THR A 311 2.53 5.36 13.68
N VAL A 312 1.37 5.56 14.32
CA VAL A 312 1.06 6.79 15.06
C VAL A 312 1.90 6.89 16.34
N GLY A 313 1.98 5.79 17.08
CA GLY A 313 2.73 5.73 18.35
C GLY A 313 4.24 5.93 18.17
N ALA A 314 4.81 5.46 17.05
CA ALA A 314 6.24 5.54 16.80
C ALA A 314 6.77 6.98 16.70
N GLY A 315 6.02 7.87 16.04
CA GLY A 315 6.36 9.28 15.94
C GLY A 315 6.41 9.93 17.33
N TRP A 316 5.37 9.71 18.11
CA TRP A 316 5.27 10.24 19.47
C TRP A 316 6.37 9.67 20.39
N LEU A 317 6.56 8.35 20.42
CA LEU A 317 7.61 7.69 21.19
C LEU A 317 9.01 8.20 20.83
N SER A 318 9.30 8.34 19.52
CA SER A 318 10.60 8.79 19.05
C SER A 318 10.93 10.20 19.55
N ASP A 319 9.97 11.10 19.53
CA ASP A 319 10.18 12.50 19.89
C ASP A 319 10.14 12.73 21.41
N PHE A 320 9.19 12.14 22.12
CA PHE A 320 9.01 12.33 23.57
C PHE A 320 9.88 11.41 24.41
N LEU A 321 9.84 10.09 24.17
CA LEU A 321 10.55 9.11 25.03
C LEU A 321 12.03 9.04 24.67
N PHE A 322 12.36 9.08 23.39
CA PHE A 322 13.73 8.93 22.91
C PHE A 322 14.39 10.26 22.53
N LYS A 323 13.75 11.41 22.79
CA LYS A 323 14.30 12.75 22.58
C LYS A 323 14.93 12.95 21.19
N GLY A 324 14.26 12.44 20.16
CA GLY A 324 14.71 12.50 18.78
C GLY A 324 15.77 11.47 18.35
N ASN A 325 16.17 10.55 19.24
CA ASN A 325 17.06 9.45 18.89
C ASN A 325 16.31 8.42 18.02
N ARG A 326 16.68 8.29 16.75
CA ARG A 326 16.03 7.37 15.81
C ARG A 326 16.50 5.92 15.95
N VAL A 327 17.71 5.68 16.45
CA VAL A 327 18.32 4.35 16.54
C VAL A 327 17.61 3.47 17.56
N LYS A 328 17.39 3.98 18.79
CA LYS A 328 16.78 3.20 19.87
C LYS A 328 15.40 2.63 19.52
N PRO A 329 14.44 3.45 19.06
CA PRO A 329 13.13 2.92 18.69
C PRO A 329 13.17 2.03 17.46
N THR A 330 14.11 2.23 16.52
CA THR A 330 14.32 1.32 15.39
C THR A 330 14.73 -0.07 15.85
N VAL A 331 15.71 -0.16 16.78
CA VAL A 331 16.18 -1.45 17.34
C VAL A 331 15.04 -2.14 18.08
N ILE A 332 14.35 -1.42 18.97
CA ILE A 332 13.25 -2.01 19.76
C ILE A 332 12.15 -2.53 18.84
N SER A 333 11.68 -1.72 17.91
CA SER A 333 10.63 -2.14 16.97
C SER A 333 11.10 -3.29 16.08
N GLY A 334 12.36 -3.27 15.60
CA GLY A 334 12.93 -4.34 14.79
C GLY A 334 13.02 -5.68 15.53
N ILE A 335 13.47 -5.67 16.79
CA ILE A 335 13.53 -6.87 17.64
C ILE A 335 12.13 -7.41 17.92
N ILE A 336 11.18 -6.57 18.33
CA ILE A 336 9.80 -6.99 18.58
C ILE A 336 9.18 -7.56 17.30
N CYS A 337 9.37 -6.90 16.15
CA CYS A 337 8.89 -7.37 14.85
C CYS A 337 9.44 -8.75 14.51
N THR A 338 10.76 -8.96 14.67
CA THR A 338 11.41 -10.23 14.34
C THR A 338 10.99 -11.35 15.28
N ILE A 339 10.93 -11.09 16.60
CA ILE A 339 10.51 -12.11 17.58
C ILE A 339 9.04 -12.50 17.35
N SER A 340 8.14 -11.53 17.19
CA SER A 340 6.72 -11.82 16.98
C SER A 340 6.47 -12.57 15.66
N LEU A 341 7.22 -12.24 14.60
CA LEU A 341 7.17 -12.98 13.34
C LEU A 341 7.69 -14.41 13.52
N ALA A 342 8.82 -14.59 14.23
CA ALA A 342 9.38 -15.93 14.49
C ALA A 342 8.42 -16.78 15.34
N LEU A 343 7.80 -16.20 16.36
CA LEU A 343 6.78 -16.90 17.16
C LEU A 343 5.59 -17.30 16.28
N PHE A 344 5.09 -16.42 15.43
CA PHE A 344 4.01 -16.73 14.50
C PHE A 344 4.36 -17.89 13.56
N LEU A 345 5.58 -17.88 13.00
CA LEU A 345 6.00 -18.84 11.98
C LEU A 345 6.44 -20.19 12.54
N PHE A 346 7.10 -20.23 13.70
CA PHE A 346 7.74 -21.44 14.21
C PHE A 346 7.06 -22.06 15.43
N THR A 347 6.04 -21.42 16.04
CA THR A 347 5.30 -22.03 17.15
C THR A 347 3.94 -22.54 16.71
N GLU A 348 3.53 -23.68 17.25
CA GLU A 348 2.17 -24.18 17.11
C GLU A 348 1.25 -23.42 18.06
N ALA A 349 0.51 -22.48 17.54
CA ALA A 349 -0.34 -21.61 18.33
C ALA A 349 -1.81 -21.72 17.90
N GLY A 350 -2.71 -21.65 18.85
CA GLY A 350 -4.15 -21.58 18.58
C GLY A 350 -4.56 -20.22 17.99
N TYR A 351 -5.82 -20.11 17.61
CA TYR A 351 -6.40 -18.94 16.94
C TYR A 351 -6.06 -17.61 17.64
N PHE A 352 -6.31 -17.54 18.95
CA PHE A 352 -6.08 -16.31 19.72
C PHE A 352 -4.61 -15.89 19.75
N MET A 353 -3.69 -16.83 19.97
CA MET A 353 -2.26 -16.52 20.03
C MET A 353 -1.71 -16.09 18.68
N ASN A 354 -2.20 -16.66 17.58
CA ASN A 354 -1.85 -16.17 16.23
C ASN A 354 -2.31 -14.73 16.01
N ILE A 355 -3.51 -14.34 16.47
CA ILE A 355 -3.94 -12.93 16.44
C ILE A 355 -2.96 -12.06 17.22
N VAL A 356 -2.56 -12.47 18.42
CA VAL A 356 -1.62 -11.71 19.25
C VAL A 356 -0.28 -11.55 18.53
N TYR A 357 0.31 -12.64 18.03
CA TYR A 357 1.62 -12.59 17.37
C TYR A 357 1.60 -11.69 16.13
N VAL A 358 0.59 -11.83 15.26
CA VAL A 358 0.49 -11.03 14.04
C VAL A 358 0.13 -9.57 14.36
N SER A 359 -0.66 -9.31 15.39
CA SER A 359 -0.98 -7.95 15.84
C SER A 359 0.25 -7.22 16.40
N VAL A 360 1.06 -7.89 17.25
CA VAL A 360 2.32 -7.35 17.78
C VAL A 360 3.32 -7.12 16.64
N PHE A 361 3.43 -8.07 15.72
CA PHE A 361 4.22 -7.93 14.50
C PHE A 361 3.80 -6.69 13.70
N SER A 362 2.51 -6.55 13.40
CA SER A 362 1.98 -5.44 12.59
C SER A 362 2.18 -4.08 13.28
N MET A 363 2.02 -4.02 14.61
CA MET A 363 2.29 -2.81 15.39
C MET A 363 3.78 -2.43 15.31
N ALA A 364 4.68 -3.38 15.54
CA ALA A 364 6.12 -3.14 15.46
C ALA A 364 6.57 -2.80 14.04
N MET A 365 5.99 -3.44 13.03
CA MET A 365 6.24 -3.18 11.61
C MET A 365 5.80 -1.76 11.21
N GLY A 366 4.61 -1.33 11.64
CA GLY A 366 4.11 0.02 11.43
C GLY A 366 5.03 1.09 12.04
N ALA A 367 5.52 0.83 13.25
CA ALA A 367 6.49 1.69 13.93
C ALA A 367 7.82 1.74 13.16
N LEU A 368 8.36 0.58 12.78
CA LEU A 368 9.62 0.47 12.04
C LEU A 368 9.55 1.19 10.69
N TYR A 369 8.46 1.02 9.95
CA TYR A 369 8.23 1.69 8.68
C TYR A 369 8.18 3.22 8.86
N CYS A 370 7.44 3.72 9.86
CA CYS A 370 7.35 5.15 10.15
C CYS A 370 8.72 5.77 10.47
N ILE A 371 9.53 5.08 11.29
CA ILE A 371 10.82 5.58 11.70
C ILE A 371 11.83 5.53 10.56
N VAL A 372 11.97 4.40 9.88
CA VAL A 372 12.99 4.21 8.84
C VAL A 372 12.62 4.91 7.54
N ALA A 373 11.43 4.63 6.99
CA ALA A 373 10.99 5.20 5.71
C ALA A 373 10.57 6.68 5.82
N GLY A 374 10.10 7.10 7.00
CA GLY A 374 9.71 8.47 7.27
C GLY A 374 10.83 9.26 7.93
N LEU A 375 10.99 9.12 9.26
CA LEU A 375 11.81 10.03 10.06
C LEU A 375 13.30 9.98 9.70
N MET A 376 13.92 8.78 9.58
CA MET A 376 15.34 8.67 9.23
C MET A 376 15.61 9.19 7.82
N ALA A 377 14.70 8.94 6.86
CA ALA A 377 14.83 9.45 5.51
C ALA A 377 14.78 10.99 5.48
N LEU A 378 13.90 11.60 6.29
CA LEU A 378 13.77 13.06 6.41
C LEU A 378 14.98 13.70 7.08
N ASP A 379 15.59 13.03 8.06
CA ASP A 379 16.75 13.55 8.80
C ASP A 379 18.05 13.54 7.95
N ILE A 380 18.11 12.71 6.89
CA ILE A 380 19.29 12.56 6.03
C ILE A 380 19.32 13.53 4.85
N VAL A 381 18.18 14.02 4.40
CA VAL A 381 18.09 14.84 3.18
C VAL A 381 17.66 16.28 3.47
N PRO A 382 18.19 17.26 2.73
CA PRO A 382 17.64 18.61 2.76
C PRO A 382 16.16 18.60 2.38
N ARG A 383 15.36 19.49 2.97
CA ARG A 383 13.91 19.58 2.70
C ARG A 383 13.55 19.61 1.22
N LYS A 384 14.42 20.20 0.39
CA LYS A 384 14.25 20.29 -1.08
C LYS A 384 14.37 18.93 -1.79
N ALA A 385 15.09 17.97 -1.21
CA ALA A 385 15.35 16.64 -1.79
C ALA A 385 14.45 15.53 -1.23
N THR A 386 13.58 15.85 -0.26
CA THR A 386 12.72 14.87 0.43
C THR A 386 11.85 14.07 -0.53
N GLY A 387 11.19 14.73 -1.48
CA GLY A 387 10.31 14.04 -2.44
C GLY A 387 11.06 13.05 -3.32
N ALA A 388 12.24 13.42 -3.80
CA ALA A 388 13.08 12.53 -4.62
C ALA A 388 13.61 11.34 -3.81
N ALA A 389 14.03 11.57 -2.54
CA ALA A 389 14.49 10.50 -1.66
C ALA A 389 13.36 9.49 -1.35
N LEU A 390 12.16 9.98 -1.00
CA LEU A 390 10.99 9.13 -0.79
C LEU A 390 10.55 8.40 -2.07
N GLY A 391 10.81 8.98 -3.24
CA GLY A 391 10.62 8.32 -4.54
C GLY A 391 11.51 7.09 -4.71
N VAL A 392 12.81 7.22 -4.41
CA VAL A 392 13.78 6.10 -4.45
C VAL A 392 13.39 5.01 -3.44
N VAL A 393 13.07 5.40 -2.20
CA VAL A 393 12.59 4.49 -1.16
C VAL A 393 11.32 3.76 -1.61
N GLY A 394 10.38 4.46 -2.23
CA GLY A 394 9.13 3.89 -2.72
C GLY A 394 9.34 2.84 -3.82
N ILE A 395 10.17 3.16 -4.84
CA ILE A 395 10.49 2.22 -5.91
C ILE A 395 11.16 0.97 -5.34
N SER A 396 12.20 1.12 -4.51
CA SER A 396 12.92 0.01 -3.88
C SER A 396 11.97 -0.89 -3.07
N SER A 397 11.02 -0.28 -2.35
CA SER A 397 10.02 -0.99 -1.55
C SER A 397 9.09 -1.89 -2.39
N TYR A 398 8.59 -1.39 -3.52
CA TYR A 398 7.67 -2.15 -4.36
C TYR A 398 8.37 -3.16 -5.26
N VAL A 399 9.60 -2.86 -5.70
CA VAL A 399 10.46 -3.85 -6.37
C VAL A 399 10.75 -5.02 -5.43
N ALA A 400 11.08 -4.74 -4.16
CA ALA A 400 11.29 -5.80 -3.17
C ALA A 400 10.03 -6.61 -2.88
N ALA A 401 8.84 -5.99 -2.87
CA ALA A 401 7.57 -6.69 -2.74
C ALA A 401 7.33 -7.66 -3.92
N GLY A 402 7.62 -7.24 -5.15
CA GLY A 402 7.53 -8.13 -6.31
C GLY A 402 8.54 -9.28 -6.26
N LEU A 403 9.80 -8.99 -5.92
CA LEU A 403 10.83 -10.03 -5.75
C LEU A 403 10.46 -11.02 -4.63
N GLN A 404 9.89 -10.52 -3.54
CA GLN A 404 9.41 -11.34 -2.44
C GLN A 404 8.34 -12.33 -2.90
N ASP A 405 7.36 -11.89 -3.71
CA ASP A 405 6.30 -12.77 -4.18
C ASP A 405 6.85 -13.90 -5.08
N ILE A 406 7.76 -13.58 -5.99
CA ILE A 406 8.44 -14.58 -6.81
C ILE A 406 9.19 -15.56 -5.90
N THR A 407 10.05 -15.05 -5.02
CA THR A 407 10.90 -15.89 -4.16
C THR A 407 10.05 -16.76 -3.24
N SER A 408 9.02 -16.21 -2.61
CA SER A 408 8.12 -16.98 -1.73
C SER A 408 7.34 -18.04 -2.51
N GLY A 409 6.83 -17.72 -3.69
CA GLY A 409 6.13 -18.70 -4.54
C GLY A 409 7.02 -19.89 -4.93
N TYR A 410 8.26 -19.61 -5.35
CA TYR A 410 9.22 -20.67 -5.69
C TYR A 410 9.67 -21.48 -4.47
N LEU A 411 9.91 -20.85 -3.31
CA LEU A 411 10.27 -21.56 -2.08
C LEU A 411 9.12 -22.45 -1.60
N ILE A 412 7.88 -21.96 -1.61
CA ILE A 412 6.72 -22.75 -1.22
C ILE A 412 6.53 -23.91 -2.18
N GLN A 413 6.55 -23.68 -3.51
CA GLN A 413 6.39 -24.72 -4.51
C GLN A 413 7.50 -25.77 -4.44
N GLY A 414 8.76 -25.35 -4.26
CA GLY A 414 9.93 -26.24 -4.27
C GLY A 414 10.00 -27.18 -3.06
N PHE A 415 9.31 -26.85 -1.97
CA PHE A 415 9.26 -27.66 -0.75
C PHE A 415 7.85 -28.19 -0.43
N THR A 416 6.91 -28.11 -1.39
CA THR A 416 5.62 -28.78 -1.32
C THR A 416 5.77 -30.20 -1.81
N THR A 417 5.27 -31.17 -1.04
CA THR A 417 5.22 -32.59 -1.43
C THR A 417 3.77 -33.04 -1.56
N GLN A 418 3.50 -33.91 -2.53
CA GLN A 418 2.18 -34.51 -2.67
C GLN A 418 2.14 -35.86 -1.99
N VAL A 419 1.21 -36.02 -1.05
CA VAL A 419 0.96 -37.32 -0.40
C VAL A 419 -0.51 -37.67 -0.61
N GLU A 420 -0.79 -38.77 -1.25
CA GLU A 420 -2.16 -39.24 -1.57
C GLU A 420 -3.02 -38.19 -2.31
N GLY A 421 -2.40 -37.36 -3.16
CA GLY A 421 -3.09 -36.30 -3.91
C GLY A 421 -3.36 -35.02 -3.12
N VAL A 422 -2.86 -34.91 -1.87
CA VAL A 422 -2.96 -33.73 -1.04
C VAL A 422 -1.61 -33.01 -0.98
N ASP A 423 -1.59 -31.72 -1.22
CA ASP A 423 -0.39 -30.89 -1.10
C ASP A 423 -0.02 -30.66 0.37
N ILE A 424 1.16 -31.14 0.75
CA ILE A 424 1.75 -30.87 2.06
C ILE A 424 2.81 -29.78 1.88
N TYR A 425 2.57 -28.63 2.47
CA TYR A 425 3.44 -27.46 2.36
C TYR A 425 4.51 -27.48 3.46
N ASP A 426 5.79 -27.39 3.07
CA ASP A 426 6.85 -27.02 3.99
C ASP A 426 7.17 -25.52 3.87
N PHE A 427 6.68 -24.74 4.82
CA PHE A 427 6.95 -23.32 4.90
C PHE A 427 8.28 -22.98 5.60
N GLY A 428 9.06 -23.96 6.03
CA GLY A 428 10.33 -23.72 6.74
C GLY A 428 11.27 -22.78 5.98
N PRO A 429 11.63 -23.06 4.72
CA PRO A 429 12.54 -22.23 3.94
C PRO A 429 12.06 -20.80 3.73
N VAL A 430 10.79 -20.60 3.40
CA VAL A 430 10.22 -19.25 3.22
C VAL A 430 10.08 -18.48 4.54
N SER A 431 9.82 -19.18 5.64
CA SER A 431 9.77 -18.58 6.99
C SER A 431 11.13 -18.01 7.38
N TRP A 432 12.21 -18.76 7.15
CA TRP A 432 13.57 -18.27 7.37
C TRP A 432 13.91 -17.08 6.49
N PHE A 433 13.49 -17.11 5.22
CA PHE A 433 13.68 -15.99 4.30
C PHE A 433 13.03 -14.70 4.84
N TRP A 434 11.80 -14.78 5.35
CA TRP A 434 11.11 -13.61 5.93
C TRP A 434 11.74 -13.15 7.25
N VAL A 435 12.16 -14.06 8.12
CA VAL A 435 12.81 -13.71 9.41
C VAL A 435 14.17 -13.06 9.18
N ILE A 436 14.99 -13.59 8.27
CA ILE A 436 16.28 -12.99 7.92
C ILE A 436 16.06 -11.57 7.35
N ALA A 437 15.07 -11.38 6.49
CA ALA A 437 14.70 -10.08 5.96
C ALA A 437 14.24 -9.11 7.08
N ALA A 438 13.49 -9.59 8.07
CA ALA A 438 13.08 -8.79 9.21
C ALA A 438 14.29 -8.30 10.02
N VAL A 439 15.29 -9.14 10.25
CA VAL A 439 16.55 -8.73 10.89
C VAL A 439 17.29 -7.71 10.05
N ALA A 440 17.43 -7.95 8.74
CA ALA A 440 18.13 -7.04 7.83
C ALA A 440 17.47 -5.64 7.78
N SER A 441 16.16 -5.58 7.91
CA SER A 441 15.37 -4.36 7.80
C SER A 441 15.75 -3.27 8.80
N PHE A 442 16.14 -3.62 10.03
CA PHE A 442 16.52 -2.67 11.07
C PHE A 442 18.03 -2.66 11.36
N VAL A 443 18.74 -3.76 11.15
CA VAL A 443 20.20 -3.83 11.40
C VAL A 443 20.97 -2.93 10.43
N LEU A 444 20.59 -2.92 9.14
CA LEU A 444 21.26 -2.12 8.12
C LEU A 444 21.27 -0.61 8.42
N PRO A 445 20.14 0.06 8.71
CA PRO A 445 20.13 1.49 9.01
C PRO A 445 20.80 1.79 10.35
N VAL A 446 20.69 0.91 11.33
CA VAL A 446 21.30 1.10 12.67
C VAL A 446 22.82 1.10 12.59
N LEU A 447 23.42 0.11 11.93
CA LEU A 447 24.88 0.00 11.76
C LEU A 447 25.47 1.18 10.99
N ASN A 448 24.73 1.73 10.07
CA ASN A 448 25.20 2.82 9.21
C ASN A 448 24.82 4.22 9.71
N TRP A 449 23.96 4.35 10.75
CA TRP A 449 23.40 5.62 11.17
C TRP A 449 24.44 6.70 11.48
N LYS A 450 25.47 6.36 12.26
CA LYS A 450 26.55 7.30 12.61
C LYS A 450 27.33 7.79 11.36
N LYS A 451 27.52 6.93 10.35
CA LYS A 451 28.18 7.30 9.09
C LYS A 451 27.31 8.18 8.21
N MET A 452 25.98 7.94 8.26
CA MET A 452 24.98 8.67 7.48
C MET A 452 24.79 10.11 7.99
N THR A 453 24.77 10.31 9.30
CA THR A 453 24.59 11.63 9.93
C THR A 453 25.83 12.49 9.97
N LYS A 454 27.06 11.88 10.02
CA LYS A 454 28.33 12.61 10.00
C LYS A 454 28.62 13.36 8.69
N LYS A 455 28.03 13.01 7.58
CA LYS A 455 28.24 13.65 6.26
C LYS A 455 27.35 14.85 5.99
N ILE A 456 26.47 15.21 6.92
CA ILE A 456 25.49 16.28 6.77
C ILE A 456 25.89 17.54 7.56
N ASN A 457 26.78 17.40 8.57
CA ASN A 457 27.43 18.46 9.32
C ASN A 457 28.83 18.72 8.75
#